data_c64f2008c3d5ddf047d58bf78e635628
#
_entry.id   c64f2008c3d5ddf047d58bf78e635628
#
_cell.length_a   1.000
_cell.length_b   1.000
_cell.length_c   1.000
_cell.angle_alpha   90.00
_cell.angle_beta   90.00
_cell.angle_gamma   90.00
#
_symmetry.space_group_name_H-M   'P 1'
#
loop_
_entity.id
_entity.type
_entity.pdbx_description
1 polymer ?
#
loop_
_entity_poly.entity_id
_entity_poly.type
_entity_poly.pdbx_seq_one_letter_code
_entity_poly.pdbx_strand_id
1 'polypeptide(L)'
;MSPSVRQINNDMTTGVSPRWLLVIFFLFLNQGCSLFGGDDEDESLLPAELIEFTETVDVDQQWKASVGKGHEGLGIALNPTTDGETVYAASFNGNVIAINANNGRKIWKQSFDFSFTAGPTYKDGILVLGTNNGELINIDSMTGEILWTTTVSSEILAPVAIKDDQIFVRSVDGNLTAFLSDNGSL
;
A
#
# COMPACT_ATOMS: atom_id res chain seq x y z
N MET A 1 -103.81 -24.68 -23.97
CA MET A 1 -103.35 -23.59 -23.11
C MET A 1 -102.00 -23.98 -22.47
N SER A 2 -100.95 -23.46 -23.01
CA SER A 2 -99.61 -23.78 -22.59
C SER A 2 -98.97 -22.53 -21.93
N PRO A 3 -98.20 -22.61 -20.87
CA PRO A 3 -97.26 -21.55 -20.52
C PRO A 3 -95.87 -22.01 -20.78
N SER A 4 -95.14 -21.14 -21.45
CA SER A 4 -93.76 -21.24 -21.85
C SER A 4 -92.79 -21.15 -20.66
N VAL A 5 -91.86 -22.07 -20.62
CA VAL A 5 -90.74 -22.05 -19.68
C VAL A 5 -89.60 -21.18 -20.28
N ARG A 6 -89.22 -20.13 -19.54
CA ARG A 6 -88.01 -19.27 -19.88
C ARG A 6 -86.77 -19.98 -19.45
N GLN A 7 -85.86 -20.25 -20.36
CA GLN A 7 -84.52 -20.65 -20.06
C GLN A 7 -83.69 -19.44 -19.71
N ILE A 8 -83.03 -19.53 -18.56
CA ILE A 8 -81.99 -18.55 -18.12
C ILE A 8 -80.67 -19.10 -18.53
N ASN A 9 -80.04 -18.47 -19.54
CA ASN A 9 -78.66 -18.74 -19.89
C ASN A 9 -77.73 -17.99 -18.90
N ASN A 10 -76.98 -18.71 -18.11
CA ASN A 10 -75.84 -18.21 -17.34
C ASN A 10 -74.59 -18.45 -18.17
N ASP A 11 -74.28 -17.52 -19.05
CA ASP A 11 -72.93 -17.43 -19.66
C ASP A 11 -72.10 -16.34 -18.93
N MET A 12 -71.44 -16.73 -17.86
CA MET A 12 -70.40 -15.92 -17.24
C MET A 12 -69.05 -16.62 -17.45
N THR A 13 -68.57 -16.65 -18.73
CA THR A 13 -67.19 -16.95 -19.00
C THR A 13 -66.41 -15.63 -19.07
N THR A 14 -65.85 -15.20 -17.93
CA THR A 14 -64.86 -14.14 -17.88
C THR A 14 -63.58 -14.68 -18.52
N GLY A 15 -63.48 -14.50 -19.83
CA GLY A 15 -62.26 -14.79 -20.59
C GLY A 15 -61.13 -13.85 -20.16
N VAL A 16 -60.27 -14.31 -19.30
CA VAL A 16 -58.98 -13.65 -19.03
C VAL A 16 -58.13 -13.82 -20.30
N SER A 17 -57.89 -12.71 -21.00
CA SER A 17 -57.13 -12.74 -22.23
C SER A 17 -55.71 -13.25 -21.97
N PRO A 18 -55.10 -14.04 -22.85
CA PRO A 18 -53.75 -14.60 -22.65
C PRO A 18 -52.66 -13.53 -22.47
N ARG A 19 -52.99 -12.29 -22.82
CA ARG A 19 -52.09 -11.13 -22.60
C ARG A 19 -51.94 -10.76 -21.13
N TRP A 20 -52.95 -10.97 -20.29
CA TRP A 20 -52.87 -10.71 -18.83
C TRP A 20 -52.05 -11.78 -18.11
N LEU A 21 -52.10 -13.04 -18.59
CA LEU A 21 -51.26 -14.12 -18.05
C LEU A 21 -49.75 -13.86 -18.32
N LEU A 22 -49.41 -13.27 -19.46
CA LEU A 22 -48.02 -12.87 -19.74
C LEU A 22 -47.54 -11.71 -18.86
N VAL A 23 -48.40 -10.76 -18.57
CA VAL A 23 -48.07 -9.64 -17.67
C VAL A 23 -47.85 -10.11 -16.23
N ILE A 24 -48.68 -11.03 -15.74
CA ILE A 24 -48.53 -11.63 -14.42
C ILE A 24 -47.27 -12.49 -14.35
N PHE A 25 -46.94 -13.24 -15.40
CA PHE A 25 -45.70 -14.04 -15.48
C PHE A 25 -44.47 -13.16 -15.48
N PHE A 26 -44.50 -11.99 -16.15
CA PHE A 26 -43.37 -11.04 -16.17
C PHE A 26 -43.19 -10.29 -14.84
N LEU A 27 -44.27 -10.10 -14.06
CA LEU A 27 -44.18 -9.50 -12.70
C LEU A 27 -43.56 -10.46 -11.67
N PHE A 28 -43.66 -11.77 -11.86
CA PHE A 28 -43.04 -12.76 -10.98
C PHE A 28 -41.55 -13.00 -11.27
N LEU A 29 -41.03 -12.60 -12.43
CA LEU A 29 -39.64 -12.76 -12.79
C LEU A 29 -38.69 -11.71 -12.15
N ASN A 30 -39.25 -10.66 -11.50
CA ASN A 30 -38.44 -9.64 -10.82
C ASN A 30 -38.25 -9.86 -9.32
N GLN A 31 -38.76 -10.98 -8.75
CA GLN A 31 -38.62 -11.31 -7.32
C GLN A 31 -37.44 -12.27 -7.04
N GLY A 32 -36.56 -12.49 -7.96
CA GLY A 32 -35.55 -13.55 -7.93
C GLY A 32 -34.15 -13.15 -7.47
N CYS A 33 -33.92 -12.08 -6.71
CA CYS A 33 -32.56 -11.69 -6.29
C CYS A 33 -32.32 -11.49 -4.80
N SER A 34 -33.20 -11.92 -3.89
CA SER A 34 -32.94 -11.75 -2.47
C SER A 34 -33.02 -13.02 -1.61
N LEU A 35 -33.12 -14.21 -2.23
CA LEU A 35 -33.23 -15.45 -1.48
C LEU A 35 -31.94 -16.26 -1.30
N PHE A 36 -30.77 -15.77 -1.82
CA PHE A 36 -29.47 -16.43 -1.65
C PHE A 36 -28.33 -15.45 -1.30
N GLY A 37 -28.66 -14.32 -0.69
CA GLY A 37 -27.68 -13.38 -0.15
C GLY A 37 -27.79 -13.35 1.37
N GLY A 38 -27.48 -14.44 2.03
CA GLY A 38 -26.99 -14.38 3.39
C GLY A 38 -25.52 -13.95 3.26
N ASP A 39 -25.22 -12.67 3.47
CA ASP A 39 -23.88 -12.26 3.85
C ASP A 39 -23.65 -12.81 5.27
N ASP A 40 -23.35 -14.11 5.35
CA ASP A 40 -22.59 -14.63 6.47
C ASP A 40 -21.19 -14.01 6.33
N GLU A 41 -21.05 -12.75 6.79
CA GLU A 41 -19.72 -12.20 7.05
C GLU A 41 -19.06 -13.20 7.99
N ASP A 42 -18.04 -13.88 7.46
CA ASP A 42 -17.27 -14.85 8.23
C ASP A 42 -16.64 -14.08 9.39
N GLU A 43 -17.24 -14.20 10.58
CA GLU A 43 -16.76 -13.53 11.81
C GLU A 43 -15.26 -13.80 12.05
N SER A 44 -14.71 -14.87 11.45
CA SER A 44 -13.29 -15.17 11.53
C SER A 44 -12.41 -14.18 10.75
N LEU A 45 -12.98 -13.41 9.81
CA LEU A 45 -12.28 -12.39 9.03
C LEU A 45 -12.38 -11.00 9.64
N LEU A 46 -13.21 -10.81 10.66
CA LEU A 46 -13.26 -9.54 11.38
C LEU A 46 -11.99 -9.39 12.23
N PRO A 47 -11.39 -8.19 12.25
CA PRO A 47 -10.29 -7.92 13.18
C PRO A 47 -10.76 -8.20 14.62
N ALA A 48 -9.92 -8.87 15.41
CA ALA A 48 -10.21 -9.10 16.81
C ALA A 48 -10.49 -7.76 17.52
N GLU A 49 -11.50 -7.72 18.40
CA GLU A 49 -11.73 -6.55 19.22
C GLU A 49 -10.48 -6.23 20.05
N LEU A 50 -10.09 -4.97 20.06
CA LEU A 50 -9.01 -4.49 20.91
C LEU A 50 -9.48 -4.57 22.37
N ILE A 51 -8.84 -5.45 23.14
CA ILE A 51 -9.09 -5.51 24.59
C ILE A 51 -8.45 -4.29 25.25
N GLU A 52 -9.19 -3.66 26.15
CA GLU A 52 -8.62 -2.61 27.00
C GLU A 52 -7.51 -3.22 27.88
N PHE A 53 -6.33 -2.62 27.85
CA PHE A 53 -5.22 -2.99 28.70
C PHE A 53 -4.75 -1.78 29.51
N THR A 54 -4.22 -2.05 30.68
CA THR A 54 -3.59 -1.00 31.48
C THR A 54 -2.24 -0.66 30.87
N GLU A 55 -2.02 0.61 30.51
CA GLU A 55 -0.72 1.10 30.05
C GLU A 55 0.35 0.81 31.11
N THR A 56 1.38 0.10 30.69
CA THR A 56 2.54 -0.25 31.56
C THR A 56 3.77 0.59 31.26
N VAL A 57 3.76 1.31 30.15
CA VAL A 57 4.85 2.19 29.71
C VAL A 57 4.25 3.49 29.20
N ASP A 58 4.68 4.61 29.75
CA ASP A 58 4.37 5.95 29.26
C ASP A 58 5.34 6.29 28.12
N VAL A 59 4.81 6.62 26.94
CA VAL A 59 5.60 6.93 25.74
C VAL A 59 5.40 8.37 25.34
N ASP A 60 6.40 9.20 25.59
CA ASP A 60 6.40 10.61 25.24
C ASP A 60 7.02 10.86 23.87
N GLN A 61 6.31 11.60 23.01
CA GLN A 61 6.87 12.08 21.75
C GLN A 61 7.90 13.19 22.00
N GLN A 62 9.18 12.92 21.75
CA GLN A 62 10.24 13.89 21.96
C GLN A 62 10.27 14.97 20.86
N TRP A 63 10.11 14.58 19.61
CA TRP A 63 10.05 15.48 18.46
C TRP A 63 9.34 14.84 17.26
N LYS A 64 9.04 15.67 16.26
CA LYS A 64 8.45 15.26 14.98
C LYS A 64 9.11 16.03 13.83
N ALA A 65 9.45 15.34 12.75
CA ALA A 65 9.98 15.95 11.53
C ALA A 65 9.26 15.39 10.29
N SER A 66 9.20 16.21 9.23
CA SER A 66 8.64 15.80 7.95
C SER A 66 9.75 15.64 6.93
N VAL A 67 9.81 14.51 6.24
CA VAL A 67 10.81 14.19 5.22
C VAL A 67 10.34 14.63 3.83
N GLY A 68 9.07 14.42 3.53
CA GLY A 68 8.48 14.71 2.22
C GLY A 68 7.02 14.28 2.16
N LYS A 69 6.50 14.06 0.96
CA LYS A 69 5.17 13.48 0.76
C LYS A 69 5.20 11.97 1.04
N GLY A 70 4.09 11.43 1.51
CA GLY A 70 3.89 9.99 1.63
C GLY A 70 3.92 9.28 0.26
N HIS A 71 3.93 7.98 0.29
CA HIS A 71 4.05 7.12 -0.90
C HIS A 71 2.71 6.60 -1.46
N GLU A 72 1.58 7.12 -0.98
CA GLU A 72 0.21 6.85 -1.49
C GLU A 72 -0.10 5.36 -1.71
N GLY A 73 0.27 4.50 -0.74
CA GLY A 73 -0.05 3.07 -0.78
C GLY A 73 0.96 2.18 -1.53
N LEU A 74 2.08 2.72 -1.99
CA LEU A 74 3.18 1.89 -2.51
C LEU A 74 3.85 1.11 -1.37
N GLY A 75 4.05 -0.18 -1.55
CA GLY A 75 4.76 -1.06 -0.61
C GLY A 75 6.28 -0.85 -0.66
N ILE A 76 6.76 0.31 -0.22
CA ILE A 76 8.18 0.67 -0.25
C ILE A 76 8.83 0.59 1.13
N ALA A 77 10.12 0.28 1.17
CA ALA A 77 10.89 0.08 2.40
C ALA A 77 11.82 1.29 2.68
N LEU A 78 11.23 2.47 2.90
CA LEU A 78 11.93 3.69 3.29
C LEU A 78 11.96 3.84 4.82
N ASN A 79 12.77 3.00 5.47
CA ASN A 79 12.95 3.05 6.90
C ASN A 79 14.04 4.08 7.28
N PRO A 80 13.87 4.86 8.36
CA PRO A 80 14.95 5.71 8.84
C PRO A 80 16.11 4.85 9.37
N THR A 81 17.33 5.39 9.27
CA THR A 81 18.54 4.81 9.85
C THR A 81 19.26 5.85 10.71
N THR A 82 20.22 5.43 11.53
CA THR A 82 20.94 6.32 12.45
C THR A 82 22.38 5.89 12.65
N ASP A 83 23.25 6.87 12.89
CA ASP A 83 24.61 6.67 13.42
C ASP A 83 24.70 6.82 14.95
N GLY A 84 23.54 7.05 15.62
CA GLY A 84 23.42 7.29 17.07
C GLY A 84 23.24 8.78 17.42
N GLU A 85 23.75 9.70 16.64
CA GLU A 85 23.64 11.17 16.84
C GLU A 85 22.71 11.81 15.81
N THR A 86 22.69 11.26 14.60
CA THR A 86 21.92 11.73 13.45
C THR A 86 20.93 10.65 13.02
N VAL A 87 19.71 11.04 12.69
CA VAL A 87 18.71 10.21 12.03
C VAL A 87 18.62 10.62 10.58
N TYR A 88 18.74 9.66 9.69
CA TYR A 88 18.63 9.83 8.24
C TYR A 88 17.33 9.22 7.75
N ALA A 89 16.61 9.94 6.93
CA ALA A 89 15.36 9.48 6.35
C ALA A 89 15.20 9.96 4.90
N ALA A 90 14.55 9.15 4.08
CA ALA A 90 14.25 9.47 2.70
C ALA A 90 12.75 9.43 2.42
N SER A 91 12.33 10.05 1.32
CA SER A 91 10.96 9.97 0.82
C SER A 91 10.95 9.54 -0.64
N PHE A 92 9.86 8.93 -1.07
CA PHE A 92 9.67 8.46 -2.46
C PHE A 92 9.93 9.55 -3.50
N ASN A 93 9.58 10.79 -3.21
CA ASN A 93 9.76 11.93 -4.11
C ASN A 93 11.16 12.58 -4.06
N GLY A 94 12.18 11.81 -3.74
CA GLY A 94 13.60 12.19 -3.90
C GLY A 94 14.18 13.03 -2.76
N ASN A 95 13.46 13.28 -1.65
CA ASN A 95 14.08 13.99 -0.54
C ASN A 95 14.86 13.04 0.36
N VAL A 96 16.04 13.49 0.81
CA VAL A 96 16.82 12.88 1.88
C VAL A 96 17.12 13.94 2.93
N ILE A 97 16.99 13.60 4.21
CA ILE A 97 17.17 14.53 5.32
C ILE A 97 18.03 13.90 6.42
N ALA A 98 18.92 14.70 7.00
CA ALA A 98 19.62 14.39 8.24
C ALA A 98 19.09 15.28 9.37
N ILE A 99 18.79 14.65 10.51
CA ILE A 99 18.12 15.27 11.65
C ILE A 99 18.93 14.91 12.91
N ASN A 100 19.17 15.86 13.77
CA ASN A 100 19.75 15.59 15.08
C ASN A 100 18.82 14.71 15.92
N ALA A 101 19.29 13.56 16.36
CA ALA A 101 18.49 12.54 17.04
C ALA A 101 17.89 13.03 18.38
N ASN A 102 18.59 13.94 19.08
CA ASN A 102 18.17 14.38 20.41
C ASN A 102 17.04 15.44 20.40
N ASN A 103 17.00 16.28 19.34
CA ASN A 103 16.13 17.46 19.35
C ASN A 103 15.31 17.65 18.07
N GLY A 104 15.43 16.76 17.08
CA GLY A 104 14.69 16.83 15.81
C GLY A 104 15.07 17.96 14.87
N ARG A 105 16.19 18.70 15.17
CA ARG A 105 16.62 19.80 14.32
C ARG A 105 17.26 19.27 13.03
N LYS A 106 16.85 19.83 11.90
CA LYS A 106 17.43 19.51 10.60
C LYS A 106 18.89 19.92 10.57
N ILE A 107 19.77 18.98 10.18
CA ILE A 107 21.19 19.22 9.91
C ILE A 107 21.32 19.62 8.44
N TRP A 108 20.88 18.75 7.54
CA TRP A 108 20.81 19.05 6.12
C TRP A 108 19.55 18.42 5.47
N LYS A 109 19.19 18.88 4.28
CA LYS A 109 18.18 18.30 3.42
C LYS A 109 18.61 18.46 1.97
N GLN A 110 18.56 17.36 1.21
CA GLN A 110 18.79 17.33 -0.22
C GLN A 110 17.52 16.88 -0.95
N SER A 111 17.37 17.31 -2.19
CA SER A 111 16.29 16.90 -3.08
C SER A 111 16.90 16.46 -4.41
N PHE A 112 16.64 15.23 -4.77
CA PHE A 112 17.15 14.59 -5.98
C PHE A 112 15.98 14.26 -6.92
N ASP A 113 16.30 14.08 -8.20
CA ASP A 113 15.34 13.60 -9.21
C ASP A 113 15.33 12.07 -9.27
N PHE A 114 15.11 11.44 -8.09
CA PHE A 114 15.01 9.99 -7.94
C PHE A 114 13.71 9.61 -7.23
N SER A 115 13.16 8.44 -7.60
CA SER A 115 12.06 7.82 -6.85
C SER A 115 12.62 6.76 -5.92
N PHE A 116 12.98 7.15 -4.70
CA PHE A 116 13.53 6.23 -3.71
C PHE A 116 12.48 5.22 -3.23
N THR A 117 12.86 3.95 -3.21
CA THR A 117 11.98 2.83 -2.81
C THR A 117 12.59 1.96 -1.71
N ALA A 118 13.88 2.10 -1.46
CA ALA A 118 14.60 1.32 -0.46
C ALA A 118 15.67 2.14 0.27
N GLY A 119 15.83 1.90 1.56
CA GLY A 119 16.82 2.58 2.41
C GLY A 119 16.26 3.84 3.09
N PRO A 120 17.08 4.80 3.56
CA PRO A 120 18.55 4.74 3.54
C PRO A 120 19.13 3.66 4.44
N THR A 121 20.28 3.10 4.06
CA THR A 121 21.10 2.26 4.92
C THR A 121 22.40 3.01 5.23
N TYR A 122 22.66 3.25 6.53
CA TYR A 122 23.86 3.93 6.99
C TYR A 122 24.97 2.95 7.35
N LYS A 123 26.19 3.25 6.94
CA LYS A 123 27.42 2.64 7.49
C LYS A 123 28.63 3.54 7.24
N ASP A 124 29.46 3.74 8.26
CA ASP A 124 30.79 4.35 8.18
C ASP A 124 30.85 5.65 7.33
N GLY A 125 29.86 6.54 7.51
CA GLY A 125 29.81 7.83 6.83
C GLY A 125 29.09 7.85 5.49
N ILE A 126 28.59 6.74 5.00
CA ILE A 126 27.79 6.66 3.77
C ILE A 126 26.33 6.31 4.02
N LEU A 127 25.48 6.77 3.11
CA LEU A 127 24.06 6.43 3.04
C LEU A 127 23.77 5.81 1.67
N VAL A 128 23.24 4.61 1.66
CA VAL A 128 22.92 3.91 0.42
C VAL A 128 21.41 3.79 0.26
N LEU A 129 20.90 4.19 -0.92
CA LEU A 129 19.50 4.16 -1.29
C LEU A 129 19.29 3.45 -2.62
N GLY A 130 18.15 2.81 -2.76
CA GLY A 130 17.69 2.18 -4.00
C GLY A 130 16.46 2.87 -4.57
N THR A 131 16.28 2.76 -5.90
CA THR A 131 15.16 3.34 -6.63
C THR A 131 14.30 2.28 -7.32
N ASN A 132 13.12 2.70 -7.77
CA ASN A 132 12.24 1.89 -8.61
C ASN A 132 12.77 1.67 -10.05
N ASN A 133 13.81 2.38 -10.47
CA ASN A 133 14.47 2.20 -11.76
C ASN A 133 15.73 1.33 -11.67
N GLY A 134 16.01 0.75 -10.47
CA GLY A 134 17.21 -0.06 -10.27
C GLY A 134 18.48 0.74 -10.04
N GLU A 135 18.37 2.03 -9.78
CA GLU A 135 19.54 2.86 -9.44
C GLU A 135 19.93 2.66 -7.98
N LEU A 136 21.20 2.49 -7.73
CA LEU A 136 21.81 2.45 -6.40
C LEU A 136 22.61 3.72 -6.20
N ILE A 137 22.24 4.50 -5.21
CA ILE A 137 22.83 5.81 -4.94
C ILE A 137 23.56 5.76 -3.61
N ASN A 138 24.84 6.17 -3.60
CA ASN A 138 25.63 6.37 -2.39
C ASN A 138 25.81 7.86 -2.12
N ILE A 139 25.49 8.27 -0.90
CA ILE A 139 25.48 9.67 -0.46
C ILE A 139 26.40 9.80 0.75
N ASP A 140 27.20 10.85 0.79
CA ASP A 140 27.94 11.25 1.98
C ASP A 140 26.99 11.65 3.10
N SER A 141 27.08 11.01 4.24
CA SER A 141 26.14 11.21 5.34
C SER A 141 26.29 12.58 6.03
N MET A 142 27.44 13.23 5.95
CA MET A 142 27.69 14.53 6.57
C MET A 142 27.17 15.69 5.72
N THR A 143 27.31 15.59 4.40
CA THR A 143 26.99 16.67 3.46
C THR A 143 25.69 16.46 2.70
N GLY A 144 25.28 15.20 2.52
CA GLY A 144 24.16 14.82 1.67
C GLY A 144 24.50 14.84 0.18
N GLU A 145 25.76 14.94 -0.20
CA GLU A 145 26.20 14.94 -1.61
C GLU A 145 26.30 13.51 -2.14
N ILE A 146 25.99 13.30 -3.43
CA ILE A 146 26.14 12.01 -4.08
C ILE A 146 27.62 11.73 -4.28
N LEU A 147 28.10 10.59 -3.77
CA LEU A 147 29.46 10.10 -3.98
C LEU A 147 29.56 9.34 -5.29
N TRP A 148 28.63 8.46 -5.56
CA TRP A 148 28.50 7.72 -6.81
C TRP A 148 27.07 7.16 -7.01
N THR A 149 26.78 6.78 -8.25
CA THR A 149 25.54 6.10 -8.65
C THR A 149 25.90 4.95 -9.57
N THR A 150 25.24 3.81 -9.38
CA THR A 150 25.33 2.64 -10.28
C THR A 150 23.93 2.04 -10.49
N THR A 151 23.81 1.01 -11.31
CA THR A 151 22.50 0.38 -11.61
C THR A 151 22.58 -1.12 -11.46
N VAL A 152 21.44 -1.72 -11.08
CA VAL A 152 21.17 -3.15 -11.13
C VAL A 152 20.13 -3.45 -12.22
N SER A 153 19.84 -4.73 -12.42
CA SER A 153 19.00 -5.22 -13.51
C SER A 153 17.51 -4.89 -13.38
N SER A 154 17.02 -4.55 -12.18
CA SER A 154 15.59 -4.27 -11.91
C SER A 154 15.46 -3.42 -10.65
N GLU A 155 14.20 -3.11 -10.26
CA GLU A 155 13.86 -2.28 -9.11
C GLU A 155 14.51 -2.78 -7.82
N ILE A 156 14.85 -1.83 -6.93
CA ILE A 156 15.36 -2.10 -5.58
C ILE A 156 14.25 -1.74 -4.58
N LEU A 157 13.59 -2.73 -4.02
CA LEU A 157 12.47 -2.55 -3.08
C LEU A 157 12.80 -2.94 -1.64
N ALA A 158 14.03 -3.38 -1.38
CA ALA A 158 14.50 -3.73 -0.05
C ALA A 158 15.76 -2.95 0.30
N PRO A 159 15.94 -2.53 1.57
CA PRO A 159 17.19 -1.93 2.01
C PRO A 159 18.38 -2.83 1.71
N VAL A 160 19.50 -2.22 1.36
CA VAL A 160 20.75 -2.94 1.08
C VAL A 160 21.38 -3.45 2.38
N ALA A 161 22.19 -4.49 2.29
CA ALA A 161 23.09 -4.89 3.36
C ALA A 161 24.50 -4.37 3.08
N ILE A 162 25.18 -3.82 4.10
CA ILE A 162 26.56 -3.33 3.98
C ILE A 162 27.43 -4.09 4.97
N LYS A 163 28.47 -4.73 4.45
CA LYS A 163 29.47 -5.41 5.28
C LYS A 163 30.87 -5.11 4.77
N ASP A 164 31.73 -4.69 5.66
CA ASP A 164 33.09 -4.27 5.35
C ASP A 164 33.06 -3.18 4.25
N ASP A 165 33.71 -3.40 3.13
CA ASP A 165 33.78 -2.53 1.96
C ASP A 165 32.76 -2.91 0.84
N GLN A 166 31.78 -3.77 1.13
CA GLN A 166 30.82 -4.29 0.16
C GLN A 166 29.38 -3.91 0.47
N ILE A 167 28.64 -3.57 -0.57
CA ILE A 167 27.21 -3.29 -0.57
C ILE A 167 26.49 -4.41 -1.33
N PHE A 168 25.58 -5.10 -0.66
CA PHE A 168 24.81 -6.20 -1.23
C PHE A 168 23.40 -5.71 -1.54
N VAL A 169 23.00 -5.81 -2.80
CA VAL A 169 21.72 -5.33 -3.34
C VAL A 169 20.93 -6.49 -3.89
N ARG A 170 19.67 -6.62 -3.47
CA ARG A 170 18.71 -7.54 -4.06
C ARG A 170 17.73 -6.78 -4.95
N SER A 171 17.68 -7.11 -6.24
CA SER A 171 16.68 -6.58 -7.18
C SER A 171 15.45 -7.48 -7.29
N VAL A 172 14.34 -6.93 -7.81
CA VAL A 172 13.03 -7.61 -7.90
C VAL A 172 13.08 -8.84 -8.80
N ASP A 173 13.91 -8.83 -9.84
CA ASP A 173 14.15 -9.99 -10.74
C ASP A 173 14.87 -11.17 -10.07
N GLY A 174 15.16 -11.08 -8.76
CA GLY A 174 15.76 -12.14 -7.95
C GLY A 174 17.27 -12.15 -7.89
N ASN A 175 17.94 -11.21 -8.56
CA ASN A 175 19.40 -11.11 -8.53
C ASN A 175 19.90 -10.53 -7.20
N LEU A 176 21.04 -11.03 -6.75
CA LEU A 176 21.84 -10.48 -5.65
C LEU A 176 23.18 -10.04 -6.19
N THR A 177 23.47 -8.75 -6.09
CA THR A 177 24.67 -8.13 -6.65
C THR A 177 25.49 -7.49 -5.53
N ALA A 178 26.81 -7.62 -5.56
CA ALA A 178 27.72 -6.98 -4.63
C ALA A 178 28.51 -5.88 -5.34
N PHE A 179 28.61 -4.71 -4.70
CA PHE A 179 29.36 -3.55 -5.18
C PHE A 179 30.39 -3.14 -4.14
N LEU A 180 31.51 -2.56 -4.58
CA LEU A 180 32.44 -1.90 -3.67
C LEU A 180 31.84 -0.58 -3.17
N SER A 181 31.94 -0.31 -1.86
CA SER A 181 31.34 0.86 -1.21
C SER A 181 32.03 2.18 -1.58
N ASP A 182 33.27 2.15 -1.98
CA ASP A 182 34.06 3.33 -2.31
C ASP A 182 33.75 3.94 -3.69
N ASN A 183 33.36 3.10 -4.66
CA ASN A 183 33.21 3.54 -6.04
C ASN A 183 32.04 2.91 -6.82
N GLY A 184 31.28 2.02 -6.20
CA GLY A 184 30.12 1.37 -6.83
C GLY A 184 30.45 0.40 -7.96
N SER A 185 31.70 -0.07 -8.07
CA SER A 185 32.09 -1.10 -9.04
C SER A 185 31.70 -2.49 -8.56
N LEU A 186 31.53 -3.41 -9.52
CA LEU A 186 31.30 -4.85 -9.28
C LEU A 186 32.58 -5.56 -8.84
#